data_ef148a7ca7e3eca640ea7f80c6221966
#
_entry.id   ef148a7ca7e3eca640ea7f80c6221966
#
_cell.length_a   1.000
_cell.length_b   1.000
_cell.length_c   1.000
_cell.angle_alpha   90.00
_cell.angle_beta   90.00
_cell.angle_gamma   90.00
#
_symmetry.space_group_name_H-M   'P 1'
#
loop_
_entity.id
_entity.type
_entity.pdbx_description
1 polymer ?
#
loop_
_entity_poly.entity_id
_entity_poly.type
_entity_poly.pdbx_seq_one_letter_code
_entity_poly.pdbx_strand_id
1 'polypeptide(L)'
;LLVLVNRYSASASEIVAGAIQDYKRGIIVGQRTFGKGTVQSLENLSEGQVKITESKYYRVNGMSTQNKGVLPDIQLPVTWDIDSVGESSYPTAMEWDVIRPYRHNKFNIDSNLFNEVVANYEYRLNEEPNLNYLKKVRDRYD
;
A
#
# COMPACT_ATOMS: atom_id res chain seq x y z
N LEU A 1 11.19 -11.21 6.61
CA LEU A 1 11.36 -9.85 6.13
C LEU A 1 10.17 -8.99 6.58
N LEU A 2 10.44 -7.77 7.06
CA LEU A 2 9.43 -6.79 7.43
C LEU A 2 9.68 -5.53 6.59
N VAL A 3 8.62 -4.99 5.98
CA VAL A 3 8.68 -3.79 5.13
C VAL A 3 7.74 -2.74 5.70
N LEU A 4 8.29 -1.57 6.00
CA LEU A 4 7.53 -0.42 6.46
C LEU A 4 7.05 0.42 5.26
N VAL A 5 5.77 0.75 5.25
CA VAL A 5 5.15 1.58 4.22
C VAL A 5 4.27 2.65 4.85
N ASN A 6 4.08 3.74 4.13
CA ASN A 6 3.14 4.78 4.52
C ASN A 6 2.41 5.34 3.29
N ARG A 7 1.57 6.34 3.50
CA ARG A 7 0.77 6.97 2.45
C ARG A 7 1.59 7.62 1.33
N TYR A 8 2.86 7.95 1.59
CA TYR A 8 3.79 8.50 0.60
C TYR A 8 4.59 7.44 -0.16
N SER A 9 4.48 6.17 0.24
CA SER A 9 5.05 5.05 -0.53
C SER A 9 4.27 4.89 -1.82
N ALA A 10 4.89 5.17 -2.96
CA ALA A 10 4.20 5.25 -4.25
C ALA A 10 4.94 4.49 -5.36
N SER A 11 4.19 4.08 -6.41
CA SER A 11 4.75 3.57 -7.67
C SER A 11 5.68 2.36 -7.45
N ALA A 12 6.99 2.48 -7.76
CA ALA A 12 7.95 1.38 -7.63
C ALA A 12 8.01 0.77 -6.22
N SER A 13 7.84 1.57 -5.16
CA SER A 13 7.76 1.05 -3.79
C SER A 13 6.50 0.21 -3.55
N GLU A 14 5.40 0.53 -4.24
CA GLU A 14 4.17 -0.27 -4.20
C GLU A 14 4.33 -1.60 -4.96
N ILE A 15 5.12 -1.60 -6.05
CA ILE A 15 5.48 -2.82 -6.78
C ILE A 15 6.25 -3.76 -5.85
N VAL A 16 7.27 -3.26 -5.16
CA VAL A 16 8.09 -4.05 -4.24
C VAL A 16 7.26 -4.56 -3.06
N ALA A 17 6.51 -3.67 -2.39
CA ALA A 17 5.68 -4.04 -1.25
C ALA A 17 4.61 -5.07 -1.64
N GLY A 18 3.91 -4.83 -2.76
CA GLY A 18 2.90 -5.74 -3.28
C GLY A 18 3.47 -7.11 -3.65
N ALA A 19 4.64 -7.17 -4.28
CA ALA A 19 5.30 -8.43 -4.60
C ALA A 19 5.68 -9.21 -3.33
N ILE A 20 6.29 -8.55 -2.34
CA ILE A 20 6.65 -9.20 -1.06
C ILE A 20 5.41 -9.78 -0.38
N GLN A 21 4.29 -9.04 -0.39
CA GLN A 21 3.03 -9.49 0.19
C GLN A 21 2.42 -10.67 -0.58
N ASP A 22 2.31 -10.57 -1.89
CA ASP A 22 1.67 -11.59 -2.74
C ASP A 22 2.44 -12.90 -2.76
N TYR A 23 3.77 -12.82 -2.82
CA TYR A 23 4.64 -14.00 -2.76
C TYR A 23 4.81 -14.55 -1.34
N LYS A 24 4.19 -13.93 -0.33
CA LYS A 24 4.38 -14.30 1.08
C LYS A 24 5.85 -14.34 1.51
N ARG A 25 6.65 -13.35 1.03
CA ARG A 25 8.09 -13.27 1.34
C ARG A 25 8.37 -12.48 2.61
N GLY A 26 7.42 -11.69 3.07
CA GLY A 26 7.54 -10.83 4.25
C GLY A 26 6.20 -10.28 4.69
N ILE A 27 6.23 -9.44 5.70
CA ILE A 27 5.09 -8.76 6.30
C ILE A 27 5.19 -7.27 5.96
N ILE A 28 4.10 -6.70 5.49
CA ILE A 28 3.98 -5.28 5.20
C ILE A 28 3.32 -4.60 6.41
N VAL A 29 3.98 -3.58 6.95
CA VAL A 29 3.53 -2.86 8.15
C VAL A 29 3.46 -1.37 7.87
N GLY A 30 2.44 -0.71 8.38
CA GLY A 30 2.33 0.75 8.27
C GLY A 30 0.96 1.23 7.85
N GLN A 31 0.91 2.12 6.87
CA GLN A 31 -0.31 2.72 6.34
C GLN A 31 -0.55 2.25 4.91
N ARG A 32 -1.81 2.32 4.44
CA ARG A 32 -2.14 2.14 3.03
C ARG A 32 -1.26 3.05 2.17
N THR A 33 -0.66 2.51 1.11
CA THR A 33 0.23 3.25 0.23
C THR A 33 -0.51 4.23 -0.69
N PHE A 34 0.21 4.98 -1.52
CA PHE A 34 -0.30 6.08 -2.33
C PHE A 34 -1.36 5.67 -3.36
N GLY A 35 -1.18 4.54 -4.01
CA GLY A 35 -2.10 4.03 -5.03
C GLY A 35 -1.76 4.44 -6.46
N LYS A 36 -0.48 4.73 -6.78
CA LYS A 36 -0.06 5.03 -8.14
C LYS A 36 0.27 3.76 -8.91
N GLY A 37 -0.71 3.28 -9.67
CA GLY A 37 -0.60 2.08 -10.51
C GLY A 37 -0.28 2.34 -11.98
N THR A 38 -0.05 3.59 -12.37
CA THR A 38 0.27 3.98 -13.75
C THR A 38 1.77 4.10 -13.99
N VAL A 39 2.20 3.75 -15.20
CA VAL A 39 3.53 4.02 -15.75
C VAL A 39 3.42 5.17 -16.73
N GLN A 40 4.26 6.18 -16.57
CA GLN A 40 4.21 7.41 -17.34
C GLN A 40 5.58 7.74 -17.93
N SER A 41 5.61 8.21 -19.18
CA SER A 41 6.78 8.81 -19.82
C SER A 41 6.66 10.34 -19.86
N LEU A 42 7.81 10.99 -20.01
CA LEU A 42 7.92 12.41 -20.27
C LEU A 42 8.35 12.62 -21.71
N GLU A 43 7.49 13.25 -22.50
CA GLU A 43 7.76 13.59 -23.88
C GLU A 43 8.09 15.08 -24.01
N ASN A 44 9.19 15.38 -24.69
CA ASN A 44 9.60 16.77 -24.97
C ASN A 44 8.76 17.34 -26.11
N LEU A 45 8.25 18.54 -25.90
CA LEU A 45 7.61 19.36 -26.93
C LEU A 45 8.55 20.48 -27.36
N SER A 46 8.14 21.25 -28.39
CA SER A 46 8.87 22.46 -28.79
C SER A 46 9.00 23.47 -27.64
N GLU A 47 7.98 23.52 -26.80
CA GLU A 47 7.97 24.28 -25.55
C GLU A 47 7.41 23.40 -24.42
N GLY A 48 8.27 23.10 -23.42
CA GLY A 48 7.88 22.32 -22.25
C GLY A 48 7.89 20.81 -22.46
N GLN A 49 7.17 20.12 -21.61
CA GLN A 49 7.08 18.65 -21.59
C GLN A 49 5.65 18.20 -21.30
N VAL A 50 5.26 17.09 -21.86
CA VAL A 50 4.00 16.42 -21.54
C VAL A 50 4.28 15.09 -20.86
N LYS A 51 3.53 14.78 -19.81
CA LYS A 51 3.56 13.48 -19.12
C LYS A 51 2.41 12.62 -19.64
N ILE A 52 2.74 11.50 -20.27
CA ILE A 52 1.77 10.59 -20.89
C ILE A 52 1.73 9.28 -20.12
N THR A 53 0.52 8.80 -19.80
CA THR A 53 0.34 7.46 -19.23
C THR A 53 0.38 6.43 -20.35
N GLU A 54 1.32 5.48 -20.25
CA GLU A 54 1.55 4.44 -21.24
C GLU A 54 0.93 3.10 -20.86
N SER A 55 0.94 2.76 -19.56
CA SER A 55 0.47 1.47 -19.10
C SER A 55 0.05 1.51 -17.63
N LYS A 56 -0.62 0.44 -17.18
CA LYS A 56 -0.93 0.18 -15.77
C LYS A 56 -0.16 -1.01 -15.27
N TYR A 57 0.23 -0.94 -14.01
CA TYR A 57 0.85 -2.04 -13.29
C TYR A 57 -0.21 -2.88 -12.56
N TYR A 58 -0.03 -4.19 -12.62
CA TYR A 58 -0.86 -5.15 -11.89
C TYR A 58 -0.01 -6.09 -11.06
N ARG A 59 -0.49 -6.39 -9.87
CA ARG A 59 0.09 -7.39 -8.97
C ARG A 59 -0.11 -8.80 -9.53
N VAL A 60 0.65 -9.77 -9.07
CA VAL A 60 0.50 -11.18 -9.50
C VAL A 60 -0.87 -11.78 -9.13
N ASN A 61 -1.55 -11.21 -8.14
CA ASN A 61 -2.92 -11.56 -7.79
C ASN A 61 -3.98 -10.94 -8.74
N GLY A 62 -3.56 -10.17 -9.74
CA GLY A 62 -4.39 -9.53 -10.75
C GLY A 62 -4.95 -8.16 -10.35
N MET A 63 -4.78 -7.70 -9.12
CA MET A 63 -5.27 -6.40 -8.69
C MET A 63 -4.31 -5.29 -9.11
N SER A 64 -4.85 -4.16 -9.57
CA SER A 64 -4.09 -2.92 -9.73
C SER A 64 -3.83 -2.27 -8.36
N THR A 65 -2.69 -1.57 -8.23
CA THR A 65 -2.46 -0.66 -7.10
C THR A 65 -3.14 0.69 -7.29
N GLN A 66 -3.65 0.99 -8.49
CA GLN A 66 -4.29 2.26 -8.83
C GLN A 66 -5.41 2.62 -7.84
N ASN A 67 -5.40 3.83 -7.30
CA ASN A 67 -6.31 4.38 -6.29
C ASN A 67 -6.31 3.66 -4.93
N LYS A 68 -6.14 2.35 -4.90
CA LYS A 68 -6.24 1.53 -3.67
C LYS A 68 -4.93 1.36 -2.92
N GLY A 69 -3.79 1.42 -3.64
CA GLY A 69 -2.49 1.15 -3.05
C GLY A 69 -2.31 -0.30 -2.59
N VAL A 70 -1.30 -0.50 -1.78
CA VAL A 70 -1.05 -1.74 -1.03
C VAL A 70 -1.56 -1.54 0.39
N LEU A 71 -2.51 -2.37 0.81
CA LEU A 71 -2.98 -2.39 2.18
C LEU A 71 -2.00 -3.22 3.02
N PRO A 72 -1.42 -2.68 4.09
CA PRO A 72 -0.50 -3.41 4.94
C PRO A 72 -1.16 -4.60 5.63
N ASP A 73 -0.37 -5.62 5.94
CA ASP A 73 -0.80 -6.77 6.75
C ASP A 73 -1.02 -6.36 8.22
N ILE A 74 -0.24 -5.39 8.70
CA ILE A 74 -0.39 -4.75 10.01
C ILE A 74 -0.53 -3.25 9.80
N GLN A 75 -1.71 -2.72 10.13
CA GLN A 75 -2.00 -1.30 9.96
C GLN A 75 -1.65 -0.52 11.23
N LEU A 76 -0.80 0.49 11.08
CA LEU A 76 -0.51 1.45 12.16
C LEU A 76 -1.56 2.55 12.20
N PRO A 77 -1.92 3.06 13.40
CA PRO A 77 -2.84 4.18 13.52
C PRO A 77 -2.36 5.42 12.77
N VAL A 78 -3.27 6.13 12.16
CA VAL A 78 -3.03 7.43 11.51
C VAL A 78 -3.78 8.52 12.27
N THR A 79 -3.18 9.72 12.33
CA THR A 79 -3.73 10.88 13.04
C THR A 79 -4.22 11.99 12.11
N TRP A 80 -4.35 11.70 10.83
CA TRP A 80 -4.76 12.64 9.79
C TRP A 80 -5.60 11.91 8.74
N ASP A 81 -6.37 12.65 7.96
CA ASP A 81 -7.20 12.10 6.89
C ASP A 81 -6.33 11.50 5.78
N ILE A 82 -6.22 10.17 5.79
CA ILE A 82 -5.41 9.40 4.85
C ILE A 82 -5.94 9.51 3.40
N ASP A 83 -7.20 9.84 3.21
CA ASP A 83 -7.82 9.94 1.89
C ASP A 83 -7.56 11.29 1.22
N SER A 84 -7.11 12.28 1.99
CA SER A 84 -6.68 13.59 1.45
C SER A 84 -5.38 13.50 0.63
N VAL A 85 -4.61 12.42 0.76
CA VAL A 85 -3.36 12.17 0.03
C VAL A 85 -3.49 10.84 -0.71
N GLY A 86 -2.98 10.78 -1.94
CA GLY A 86 -2.95 9.57 -2.76
C GLY A 86 -3.49 9.79 -4.15
N GLU A 87 -3.38 8.79 -4.99
CA GLU A 87 -3.86 8.85 -6.38
C GLU A 87 -5.36 9.13 -6.45
N SER A 88 -6.13 8.55 -5.53
CA SER A 88 -7.58 8.73 -5.44
C SER A 88 -8.02 10.16 -5.12
N SER A 89 -7.12 11.03 -4.65
CA SER A 89 -7.42 12.45 -4.42
C SER A 89 -7.41 13.28 -5.70
N TYR A 90 -6.90 12.75 -6.81
CA TYR A 90 -6.89 13.44 -8.10
C TYR A 90 -8.18 13.17 -8.88
N PRO A 91 -8.94 14.20 -9.30
CA PRO A 91 -10.19 14.01 -10.06
C PRO A 91 -10.01 13.31 -11.41
N THR A 92 -8.78 13.33 -11.94
CA THR A 92 -8.42 12.73 -13.24
C THR A 92 -7.71 11.39 -13.09
N ALA A 93 -7.64 10.83 -11.89
CA ALA A 93 -7.03 9.53 -11.67
C ALA A 93 -7.76 8.45 -12.47
N MET A 94 -7.01 7.55 -13.09
CA MET A 94 -7.59 6.40 -13.78
C MET A 94 -8.28 5.48 -12.78
N GLU A 95 -9.39 4.88 -13.20
CA GLU A 95 -10.14 3.95 -12.35
C GLU A 95 -9.33 2.70 -11.98
N TRP A 96 -9.65 2.15 -10.82
CA TRP A 96 -9.14 0.86 -10.38
C TRP A 96 -9.79 -0.26 -11.17
N ASP A 97 -8.99 -1.26 -11.55
CA ASP A 97 -9.45 -2.45 -12.25
C ASP A 97 -8.63 -3.69 -11.86
N VAL A 98 -8.97 -4.82 -12.44
CA VAL A 98 -8.34 -6.11 -12.21
C VAL A 98 -8.11 -6.82 -13.54
N ILE A 99 -7.06 -7.63 -13.58
CA ILE A 99 -6.80 -8.60 -14.66
C ILE A 99 -6.84 -10.02 -14.10
N ARG A 100 -6.73 -11.01 -14.97
CA ARG A 100 -6.62 -12.41 -14.54
C ARG A 100 -5.36 -12.62 -13.71
N PRO A 101 -5.48 -13.21 -12.49
CA PRO A 101 -4.33 -13.51 -11.65
C PRO A 101 -3.32 -14.43 -12.36
N TYR A 102 -2.04 -14.17 -12.13
CA TYR A 102 -0.99 -15.06 -12.60
C TYR A 102 -0.72 -16.17 -11.58
N ARG A 103 -0.63 -17.43 -12.05
CA ARG A 103 -0.31 -18.56 -11.18
C ARG A 103 1.15 -18.46 -10.74
N HIS A 104 1.40 -18.42 -9.43
CA HIS A 104 2.74 -18.27 -8.87
C HIS A 104 2.89 -19.12 -7.61
N ASN A 105 4.14 -19.49 -7.30
CA ASN A 105 4.48 -20.15 -6.05
C ASN A 105 4.65 -19.11 -4.94
N LYS A 106 4.13 -19.39 -3.76
CA LYS A 106 4.30 -18.56 -2.57
C LYS A 106 5.43 -19.14 -1.70
N PHE A 107 6.17 -18.24 -1.05
CA PHE A 107 7.07 -18.66 -0.01
C PHE A 107 6.27 -19.16 1.19
N ASN A 108 6.80 -20.17 1.85
CA ASN A 108 6.17 -20.72 3.06
C ASN A 108 6.63 -19.88 4.26
N ILE A 109 5.94 -18.76 4.55
CA ILE A 109 6.08 -18.12 5.86
C ILE A 109 5.33 -19.01 6.86
N ASP A 110 5.98 -19.30 7.97
CA ASP A 110 5.32 -19.97 9.08
C ASP A 110 4.09 -19.15 9.50
N SER A 111 2.92 -19.73 9.29
CA SER A 111 1.63 -19.06 9.60
C SER A 111 1.50 -18.80 11.11
N ASN A 112 2.13 -19.62 11.95
CA ASN A 112 2.12 -19.40 13.40
C ASN A 112 2.92 -18.15 13.75
N LEU A 113 4.11 -17.98 13.15
CA LEU A 113 4.92 -16.78 13.34
C LEU A 113 4.18 -15.52 12.86
N PHE A 114 3.49 -15.58 11.72
CA PHE A 114 2.69 -14.46 11.24
C PHE A 114 1.59 -14.08 12.24
N ASN A 115 0.81 -15.06 12.69
CA ASN A 115 -0.27 -14.86 13.66
C ASN A 115 0.26 -14.35 15.01
N GLU A 116 1.41 -14.83 15.45
CA GLU A 116 2.06 -14.36 16.68
C GLU A 116 2.47 -12.89 16.57
N VAL A 117 3.05 -12.48 15.45
CA VAL A 117 3.43 -11.06 15.22
C VAL A 117 2.19 -10.16 15.23
N VAL A 118 1.10 -10.58 14.58
CA VAL A 118 -0.16 -9.81 14.57
C VAL A 118 -0.74 -9.73 15.99
N ALA A 119 -0.82 -10.84 16.73
CA ALA A 119 -1.36 -10.86 18.09
C ALA A 119 -0.51 -10.00 19.05
N ASN A 120 0.80 -10.05 18.94
CA ASN A 120 1.70 -9.21 19.72
C ASN A 120 1.50 -7.71 19.42
N TYR A 121 1.27 -7.35 18.15
CA TYR A 121 0.96 -5.98 17.79
C TYR A 121 -0.38 -5.52 18.39
N GLU A 122 -1.43 -6.33 18.26
CA GLU A 122 -2.76 -6.02 18.83
C GLU A 122 -2.71 -5.86 20.36
N TYR A 123 -1.96 -6.72 21.03
CA TYR A 123 -1.71 -6.57 22.48
C TYR A 123 -1.03 -5.24 22.78
N ARG A 124 0.07 -4.92 22.11
CA ARG A 124 0.82 -3.67 22.31
C ARG A 124 0.01 -2.42 21.96
N LEU A 125 -0.86 -2.52 20.95
CA LEU A 125 -1.72 -1.38 20.57
C LEU A 125 -2.62 -0.92 21.73
N ASN A 126 -3.01 -1.83 22.62
CA ASN A 126 -3.85 -1.54 23.77
C ASN A 126 -3.05 -1.17 25.04
N GLU A 127 -1.88 -1.76 25.22
CA GLU A 127 -1.06 -1.61 26.43
C GLU A 127 -0.05 -0.48 26.34
N GLU A 128 0.48 -0.18 25.14
CA GLU A 128 1.48 0.85 24.97
C GLU A 128 0.85 2.25 24.92
N PRO A 129 1.21 3.19 25.84
CA PRO A 129 0.55 4.49 25.94
C PRO A 129 0.56 5.31 24.66
N ASN A 130 1.68 5.28 23.91
CA ASN A 130 1.82 6.02 22.65
C ASN A 130 0.89 5.48 21.56
N LEU A 131 0.83 4.16 21.39
CA LEU A 131 -0.05 3.51 20.39
C LEU A 131 -1.52 3.70 20.77
N ASN A 132 -1.85 3.57 22.04
CA ASN A 132 -3.19 3.82 22.56
C ASN A 132 -3.63 5.28 22.36
N TYR A 133 -2.71 6.23 22.58
CA TYR A 133 -2.96 7.64 22.27
C TYR A 133 -3.25 7.87 20.79
N LEU A 134 -2.44 7.33 19.90
CA LEU A 134 -2.65 7.44 18.44
C LEU A 134 -4.00 6.84 18.01
N LYS A 135 -4.38 5.69 18.59
CA LYS A 135 -5.69 5.08 18.35
C LYS A 135 -6.82 6.01 18.78
N LYS A 136 -6.76 6.58 20.00
CA LYS A 136 -7.76 7.51 20.49
C LYS A 136 -7.85 8.81 19.67
N VAL A 137 -6.73 9.28 19.14
CA VAL A 137 -6.73 10.44 18.24
C VAL A 137 -7.43 10.10 16.93
N ARG A 138 -7.11 8.96 16.32
CA ARG A 138 -7.78 8.49 15.11
C ARG A 138 -9.30 8.40 15.29
N ASP A 139 -9.74 7.73 16.38
CA ASP A 139 -11.17 7.48 16.66
C ASP A 139 -11.98 8.78 16.91
N ARG A 140 -11.32 9.96 16.90
CA ARG A 140 -11.98 11.28 16.94
C ARG A 140 -12.19 11.90 15.54
N TYR A 141 -11.51 11.38 14.53
CA TYR A 141 -11.61 11.87 13.15
C TYR A 141 -12.54 11.00 12.28
N ASP A 142 -12.85 9.77 12.74
CA ASP A 142 -13.86 8.88 12.16
C ASP A 142 -15.25 9.16 12.76
#